data_ac20c283d485d25c59a6369ed05fb014
#
_entry.id   ac20c283d485d25c59a6369ed05fb014
#
_cell.length_a   1.000
_cell.length_b   1.000
_cell.length_c   1.000
_cell.angle_alpha   90.00
_cell.angle_beta   90.00
_cell.angle_gamma   90.00
#
_symmetry.space_group_name_H-M   'P 1'
#
loop_
_entity.id
_entity.type
_entity.pdbx_description
1 polymer ?
#
loop_
_entity_poly.entity_id
_entity_poly.type
_entity_poly.pdbx_seq_one_letter_code
_entity_poly.pdbx_strand_id
1 'polypeptide(L)'
;MSNYEIVYILNPVLSEKQIEDVMKKIKTLLTSKKGKVVNHENWGLKGLSYPIENKNSGFYNLIEFTAEGDIISDFEVELRRDESIMRYLIVKLDKDALDWAEKRRKRVKAKEKTK
;
A
#
# COMPACT_ATOMS: atom_id res chain seq x y z
N MET A 1 3.37 -9.25 17.35
CA MET A 1 3.31 -8.65 16.01
C MET A 1 2.87 -7.20 16.10
N SER A 2 3.42 -6.37 15.26
CA SER A 2 3.04 -4.96 15.17
C SER A 2 2.15 -4.72 13.97
N ASN A 3 1.38 -3.65 14.02
CA ASN A 3 0.51 -3.25 12.92
C ASN A 3 1.23 -2.16 12.10
N TYR A 4 1.15 -2.30 10.79
CA TYR A 4 1.80 -1.39 9.84
C TYR A 4 0.84 -1.01 8.73
N GLU A 5 1.12 0.13 8.11
CA GLU A 5 0.42 0.59 6.93
C GLU A 5 1.47 0.95 5.88
N ILE A 6 1.29 0.49 4.66
CA ILE A 6 2.10 0.92 3.53
C ILE A 6 1.22 1.63 2.52
N VAL A 7 1.63 2.83 2.13
CA VAL A 7 1.08 3.54 0.98
C VAL A 7 2.12 3.47 -0.11
N TYR A 8 1.73 2.98 -1.28
CA TYR A 8 2.67 2.89 -2.39
C TYR A 8 2.04 3.46 -3.66
N ILE A 9 2.88 4.06 -4.50
CA ILE A 9 2.47 4.71 -5.73
C ILE A 9 3.10 3.96 -6.89
N LEU A 10 2.27 3.46 -7.79
CA LEU A 10 2.69 2.72 -8.97
C LEU A 10 2.78 3.63 -10.19
N ASN A 11 3.68 3.28 -11.11
CA ASN A 11 3.88 4.00 -12.35
C ASN A 11 2.58 4.07 -13.15
N PRO A 12 2.14 5.27 -13.60
CA PRO A 12 0.86 5.41 -14.30
C PRO A 12 0.82 4.78 -15.69
N VAL A 13 1.96 4.37 -16.24
CA VAL A 13 2.00 3.70 -17.55
C VAL A 13 1.70 2.20 -17.46
N LEU A 14 1.53 1.64 -16.25
CA LEU A 14 1.24 0.23 -16.07
C LEU A 14 -0.17 -0.10 -16.54
N SER A 15 -0.33 -1.27 -17.17
CA SER A 15 -1.65 -1.81 -17.49
C SER A 15 -2.34 -2.33 -16.22
N GLU A 16 -3.65 -2.54 -16.29
CA GLU A 16 -4.41 -3.11 -15.16
C GLU A 16 -3.83 -4.44 -14.70
N LYS A 17 -3.43 -5.29 -15.63
CA LYS A 17 -2.81 -6.59 -15.32
C LYS A 17 -1.49 -6.42 -14.59
N GLN A 18 -0.66 -5.49 -15.03
CA GLN A 18 0.62 -5.20 -14.37
C GLN A 18 0.43 -4.68 -12.95
N ILE A 19 -0.58 -3.83 -12.75
CA ILE A 19 -0.93 -3.33 -11.42
C ILE A 19 -1.36 -4.47 -10.51
N GLU A 20 -2.22 -5.37 -10.99
CA GLU A 20 -2.65 -6.55 -10.23
C GLU A 20 -1.47 -7.45 -9.88
N ASP A 21 -0.54 -7.65 -10.81
CA ASP A 21 0.66 -8.47 -10.59
C ASP A 21 1.53 -7.89 -9.47
N VAL A 22 1.72 -6.56 -9.45
CA VAL A 22 2.48 -5.89 -8.39
C VAL A 22 1.77 -6.04 -7.05
N MET A 23 0.47 -5.86 -7.01
CA MET A 23 -0.33 -6.00 -5.79
C MET A 23 -0.23 -7.42 -5.22
N LYS A 24 -0.33 -8.44 -6.08
CA LYS A 24 -0.17 -9.83 -5.68
C LYS A 24 1.23 -10.11 -5.17
N LYS A 25 2.24 -9.56 -5.84
CA LYS A 25 3.65 -9.70 -5.43
C LYS A 25 3.87 -9.16 -4.02
N ILE A 26 3.34 -7.98 -3.73
CA ILE A 26 3.48 -7.36 -2.41
C ILE A 26 2.81 -8.21 -1.34
N LYS A 27 1.58 -8.68 -1.60
CA LYS A 27 0.86 -9.55 -0.67
C LYS A 27 1.59 -10.87 -0.43
N THR A 28 2.12 -11.46 -1.48
CA THR A 28 2.90 -12.70 -1.41
C THR A 28 4.17 -12.52 -0.59
N LEU A 29 4.87 -11.40 -0.79
CA LEU A 29 6.07 -11.07 -0.01
C LEU A 29 5.75 -10.97 1.48
N LEU A 30 4.67 -10.27 1.83
CA LEU A 30 4.24 -10.15 3.22
C LEU A 30 3.92 -11.51 3.83
N THR A 31 3.15 -12.33 3.11
CA THR A 31 2.77 -13.67 3.58
C THR A 31 3.98 -14.58 3.73
N SER A 32 4.93 -14.53 2.80
CA SER A 32 6.16 -15.33 2.87
C SER A 32 7.04 -14.99 4.06
N LYS A 33 6.92 -13.76 4.57
CA LYS A 33 7.64 -13.28 5.75
C LYS A 33 6.79 -13.35 7.02
N LYS A 34 5.75 -14.17 7.01
CA LYS A 34 4.82 -14.39 8.14
C LYS A 34 4.01 -13.15 8.50
N GLY A 35 3.87 -12.22 7.58
CA GLY A 35 2.97 -11.09 7.73
C GLY A 35 1.54 -11.48 7.37
N LYS A 36 0.58 -10.68 7.83
CA LYS A 36 -0.83 -10.89 7.51
C LYS A 36 -1.43 -9.60 6.99
N VAL A 37 -2.03 -9.67 5.80
CA VAL A 37 -2.75 -8.52 5.24
C VAL A 37 -4.08 -8.38 5.95
N VAL A 38 -4.33 -7.21 6.52
CA VAL A 38 -5.57 -6.90 7.23
C VAL A 38 -6.56 -6.20 6.32
N ASN A 39 -6.08 -5.27 5.50
CA ASN A 39 -6.92 -4.48 4.60
C ASN A 39 -6.12 -4.02 3.40
N HIS A 40 -6.79 -3.87 2.26
CA HIS A 40 -6.19 -3.32 1.05
C HIS A 40 -7.18 -2.34 0.41
N GLU A 41 -6.69 -1.14 0.10
CA GLU A 41 -7.47 -0.11 -0.58
C GLU A 41 -6.77 0.30 -1.86
N ASN A 42 -7.51 0.31 -2.96
CA ASN A 42 -7.03 0.85 -4.23
C ASN A 42 -7.67 2.23 -4.42
N TRP A 43 -6.84 3.26 -4.34
CA TRP A 43 -7.32 4.65 -4.47
C TRP A 43 -7.35 5.12 -5.92
N GLY A 44 -6.84 4.32 -6.84
CA GLY A 44 -6.85 4.64 -8.26
C GLY A 44 -5.80 5.65 -8.68
N LEU A 45 -5.96 6.17 -9.89
CA LEU A 45 -5.04 7.15 -10.46
C LEU A 45 -5.29 8.52 -9.84
N LYS A 46 -4.23 9.13 -9.32
CA LYS A 46 -4.30 10.45 -8.68
C LYS A 46 -3.17 11.35 -9.17
N GLY A 47 -3.45 12.65 -9.24
CA GLY A 47 -2.43 13.64 -9.52
C GLY A 47 -1.45 13.78 -8.36
N LEU A 48 -0.20 14.00 -8.67
CA LEU A 48 0.85 14.22 -7.69
C LEU A 48 0.98 15.72 -7.42
N SER A 49 1.25 16.07 -6.15
CA SER A 49 1.47 17.48 -5.76
C SER A 49 2.69 18.06 -6.45
N TYR A 50 3.68 17.23 -6.77
CA TYR A 50 4.86 17.58 -7.52
C TYR A 50 5.30 16.34 -8.32
N PRO A 51 5.97 16.54 -9.48
CA PRO A 51 6.37 15.40 -10.31
C PRO A 51 7.36 14.48 -9.62
N ILE A 52 7.20 13.16 -9.82
CA ILE A 52 8.17 12.14 -9.41
C ILE A 52 8.64 11.48 -10.71
N GLU A 53 9.94 11.50 -10.96
CA GLU A 53 10.55 10.93 -12.19
C GLU A 53 9.85 11.44 -13.46
N ASN A 54 9.52 12.73 -13.50
CA ASN A 54 8.80 13.39 -14.59
C ASN A 54 7.37 12.89 -14.81
N LYS A 55 6.79 12.21 -13.81
CA LYS A 55 5.40 11.77 -13.81
C LYS A 55 4.55 12.69 -12.96
N ASN A 56 3.39 13.10 -13.47
CA ASN A 56 2.47 13.98 -12.77
C ASN A 56 1.34 13.24 -12.06
N SER A 57 1.26 11.92 -12.21
CA SER A 57 0.22 11.10 -11.61
C SER A 57 0.77 9.73 -11.24
N GLY A 58 0.01 8.97 -10.49
CA GLY A 58 0.36 7.61 -10.11
C GLY A 58 -0.84 6.86 -9.57
N PHE A 59 -0.76 5.54 -9.56
CA PHE A 59 -1.79 4.69 -8.95
C PHE A 59 -1.50 4.52 -7.47
N TYR A 60 -2.38 5.04 -6.62
CA TYR A 60 -2.24 5.00 -5.17
C TYR A 60 -2.90 3.76 -4.61
N ASN A 61 -2.19 3.05 -3.77
CA ASN A 61 -2.69 1.87 -3.07
C ASN A 61 -2.24 1.91 -1.61
N LEU A 62 -3.06 1.32 -0.75
CA LEU A 62 -2.77 1.22 0.67
C LEU A 62 -2.99 -0.22 1.13
N ILE A 63 -2.05 -0.75 1.91
CA ILE A 63 -2.19 -2.05 2.55
C ILE A 63 -1.93 -1.89 4.03
N GLU A 64 -2.87 -2.35 4.86
CA GLU A 64 -2.68 -2.49 6.29
C GLU A 64 -2.33 -3.95 6.57
N PHE A 65 -1.29 -4.16 7.36
CA PHE A 65 -0.82 -5.53 7.65
C PHE A 65 -0.23 -5.62 9.04
N THR A 66 -0.14 -6.86 9.54
CA THR A 66 0.56 -7.17 10.79
C THR A 66 1.81 -7.96 10.46
N ALA A 67 2.90 -7.69 11.13
CA ALA A 67 4.18 -8.39 10.93
C ALA A 67 5.11 -8.16 12.10
N GLU A 68 6.14 -9.00 12.20
CA GLU A 68 7.24 -8.76 13.11
C GLU A 68 8.13 -7.64 12.58
N GLY A 69 8.62 -6.78 13.47
CA GLY A 69 9.39 -5.60 13.05
C GLY A 69 10.68 -5.93 12.30
N ASP A 70 11.25 -7.11 12.54
CA ASP A 70 12.51 -7.52 11.91
C ASP A 70 12.38 -7.83 10.41
N ILE A 71 11.15 -8.08 9.91
CA ILE A 71 10.96 -8.35 8.49
C ILE A 71 10.87 -7.08 7.62
N ILE A 72 10.68 -5.92 8.26
CA ILE A 72 10.38 -4.67 7.52
C ILE A 72 11.55 -4.25 6.63
N SER A 73 12.79 -4.34 7.12
CA SER A 73 13.95 -3.95 6.31
C SER A 73 14.11 -4.84 5.08
N ASP A 74 13.89 -6.14 5.19
CA ASP A 74 13.93 -7.06 4.06
C ASP A 74 12.81 -6.78 3.06
N PHE A 75 11.63 -6.48 3.57
CA PHE A 75 10.48 -6.11 2.77
C PHE A 75 10.77 -4.82 1.97
N GLU A 76 11.35 -3.81 2.61
CA GLU A 76 11.72 -2.57 1.94
C GLU A 76 12.74 -2.78 0.82
N VAL A 77 13.70 -3.67 1.00
CA VAL A 77 14.69 -3.99 -0.03
C VAL A 77 13.99 -4.48 -1.29
N GLU A 78 13.01 -5.38 -1.14
CA GLU A 78 12.26 -5.89 -2.28
C GLU A 78 11.42 -4.80 -2.95
N LEU A 79 10.82 -3.89 -2.17
CA LEU A 79 10.07 -2.77 -2.73
C LEU A 79 10.95 -1.83 -3.54
N ARG A 80 12.17 -1.55 -3.07
CA ARG A 80 13.11 -0.68 -3.78
C ARG A 80 13.59 -1.28 -5.09
N ARG A 81 13.62 -2.59 -5.20
CA ARG A 81 14.05 -3.28 -6.41
C ARG A 81 12.98 -3.30 -7.49
N ASP A 82 11.74 -3.02 -7.14
CA ASP A 82 10.63 -3.05 -8.10
C ASP A 82 10.48 -1.70 -8.79
N GLU A 83 10.81 -1.66 -10.07
CA GLU A 83 10.74 -0.45 -10.89
C GLU A 83 9.31 0.05 -11.09
N SER A 84 8.30 -0.82 -10.90
CA SER A 84 6.89 -0.43 -10.99
C SER A 84 6.46 0.48 -9.86
N ILE A 85 7.16 0.43 -8.73
CA ILE A 85 6.87 1.24 -7.54
C ILE A 85 7.67 2.53 -7.61
N MET A 86 6.97 3.65 -7.83
CA MET A 86 7.59 4.97 -7.88
C MET A 86 8.00 5.45 -6.50
N ARG A 87 7.16 5.21 -5.52
CA ARG A 87 7.38 5.65 -4.14
C ARG A 87 6.55 4.81 -3.19
N TYR A 88 7.03 4.67 -1.95
CA TYR A 88 6.28 4.00 -0.90
C TYR A 88 6.59 4.66 0.45
N LEU A 89 5.68 4.48 1.40
CA LEU A 89 5.85 4.90 2.79
C LEU A 89 5.28 3.83 3.70
N ILE A 90 6.08 3.34 4.63
CA ILE A 90 5.65 2.36 5.64
C ILE A 90 5.59 3.06 7.00
N VAL A 91 4.46 2.94 7.67
CA VAL A 91 4.24 3.56 8.98
C VAL A 91 3.82 2.47 9.97
N LYS A 92 4.43 2.48 11.15
CA LYS A 92 4.01 1.63 12.25
C LYS A 92 2.81 2.30 12.92
N LEU A 93 1.73 1.55 13.08
CA LEU A 93 0.49 2.07 13.65
C LEU A 93 0.46 1.84 15.18
N ASP A 94 0.28 2.91 15.93
CA ASP A 94 0.00 2.83 17.36
C ASP A 94 -1.50 2.65 17.57
N LYS A 95 -1.94 2.60 18.83
CA LYS A 95 -3.34 2.38 19.17
C LYS A 95 -4.26 3.44 18.58
N ASP A 96 -3.89 4.71 18.69
CA ASP A 96 -4.70 5.82 18.18
C ASP A 96 -4.78 5.79 16.65
N ALA A 97 -3.68 5.50 16.00
CA ALA A 97 -3.63 5.37 14.55
C ALA A 97 -4.48 4.19 14.06
N LEU A 98 -4.49 3.08 14.81
CA LEU A 98 -5.33 1.92 14.49
C LEU A 98 -6.81 2.26 14.56
N ASP A 99 -7.25 2.98 15.59
CA ASP A 99 -8.64 3.41 15.74
C ASP A 99 -9.05 4.31 14.58
N TRP A 100 -8.18 5.25 14.20
CA TRP A 100 -8.42 6.14 13.07
C TRP A 100 -8.52 5.38 11.75
N ALA A 101 -7.64 4.42 11.53
CA ALA A 101 -7.62 3.60 10.32
C ALA A 101 -8.91 2.77 10.21
N GLU A 102 -9.42 2.23 11.33
CA GLU A 102 -10.68 1.50 11.36
C GLU A 102 -11.85 2.40 10.97
N LYS A 103 -11.90 3.62 11.50
CA LYS A 103 -12.93 4.60 11.16
C LYS A 103 -12.88 4.96 9.68
N ARG A 104 -11.69 5.12 9.13
CA ARG A 104 -11.50 5.41 7.70
C ARG A 104 -12.06 4.27 6.83
N ARG A 105 -11.77 3.02 7.19
CA ARG A 105 -12.28 1.84 6.47
C ARG A 105 -13.81 1.83 6.43
N LYS A 106 -14.44 2.13 7.55
CA LYS A 106 -15.90 2.20 7.63
C LYS A 106 -16.47 3.28 6.73
N ARG A 107 -15.81 4.44 6.65
CA ARG A 107 -16.24 5.52 5.76
C ARG A 107 -16.14 5.14 4.28
N VAL A 108 -15.07 4.48 3.89
CA VAL A 108 -14.87 4.02 2.51
C VAL A 108 -15.96 3.02 2.12
N LYS A 109 -16.25 2.05 2.98
CA LYS A 109 -17.32 1.08 2.76
C LYS A 109 -18.69 1.74 2.66
N ALA A 110 -18.97 2.74 3.48
CA ALA A 110 -20.23 3.48 3.44
C ALA A 110 -20.38 4.23 2.12
N LYS A 111 -19.32 4.84 1.61
CA LYS A 111 -19.34 5.52 0.31
C LYS A 111 -19.56 4.55 -0.85
N GLU A 112 -18.97 3.37 -0.79
CA GLU A 112 -19.17 2.35 -1.81
C GLU A 112 -20.62 1.86 -1.84
N LYS A 113 -21.26 1.76 -0.68
CA LYS A 113 -22.66 1.33 -0.58
C LYS A 113 -23.66 2.38 -1.09
N THR A 114 -23.29 3.63 -1.10
CA THR A 114 -24.18 4.70 -1.52
C THR A 114 -24.10 5.02 -3.01
N LYS A 115 -23.23 4.36 -3.71
CA LYS A 115 -23.16 4.43 -5.17
C LYS A 115 -24.07 3.40 -5.80
#